data_4ea1b2496620289650e5ca14d2647a97
#
_entry.id   4ea1b2496620289650e5ca14d2647a97
#
_cell.length_a   1.000
_cell.length_b   1.000
_cell.length_c   1.000
_cell.angle_alpha   90.00
_cell.angle_beta   90.00
_cell.angle_gamma   90.00
#
_symmetry.space_group_name_H-M   'P 1'
#
loop_
_entity.id
_entity.type
_entity.pdbx_description
1 polymer ?
#
loop_
_entity_poly.entity_id
_entity_poly.type
_entity_poly.pdbx_seq_one_letter_code
_entity_poly.pdbx_strand_id
1 'polypeptide(L)'
;EVIAKPLLATLPKLIVGCRLVLRDSSVEWIALPRDRAAYQRLTRLLTLGKRRAKKGDCELYAKDMPPACKGMILIALPQKRLKEAVPEIQNMRRCFPNQVFLGAAPRYDGSDQAYLTACSEAAQKACAPMVAVGDVLMHRACRRQLADVLTCMREHITIDQIGTRALPNAERRIKTGQNMARLFRNHLGAVRRTLE
;
A
#
# COMPACT_ATOMS: atom_id res chain seq x y z
N GLU A 1 9.67 17.65 27.74
CA GLU A 1 9.67 16.44 28.60
C GLU A 1 10.46 15.34 27.94
N VAL A 2 11.53 14.93 28.60
CA VAL A 2 12.48 13.93 28.10
C VAL A 2 11.88 12.54 28.34
N ILE A 3 11.34 11.92 27.29
CA ILE A 3 11.01 10.49 27.34
C ILE A 3 12.33 9.73 27.55
N ALA A 4 12.42 8.99 28.65
CA ALA A 4 13.63 8.28 29.03
C ALA A 4 14.14 7.35 27.92
N LYS A 5 15.42 7.41 27.58
CA LYS A 5 16.05 6.62 26.49
C LYS A 5 15.71 5.13 26.45
N PRO A 6 15.49 4.40 27.55
CA PRO A 6 15.10 2.98 27.50
C PRO A 6 13.72 2.73 26.89
N LEU A 7 12.78 3.68 27.03
CA LEU A 7 11.44 3.55 26.45
C LEU A 7 11.45 3.75 24.93
N LEU A 8 12.34 4.58 24.42
CA LEU A 8 12.52 4.82 22.98
C LEU A 8 13.01 3.57 22.22
N ALA A 9 13.81 2.72 22.86
CA ALA A 9 14.31 1.49 22.25
C ALA A 9 13.23 0.41 22.03
N THR A 10 12.10 0.49 22.76
CA THR A 10 10.98 -0.46 22.67
C THR A 10 9.82 0.06 21.83
N LEU A 11 9.83 1.32 21.42
CA LEU A 11 8.78 1.90 20.60
C LEU A 11 8.92 1.48 19.12
N PRO A 12 7.79 1.20 18.45
CA PRO A 12 7.82 0.92 17.02
C PRO A 12 8.36 2.14 16.24
N LYS A 13 9.17 1.88 15.22
CA LYS A 13 9.69 2.93 14.33
C LYS A 13 8.55 3.54 13.53
N LEU A 14 8.36 4.85 13.62
CA LEU A 14 7.43 5.57 12.77
C LEU A 14 7.98 5.68 11.35
N ILE A 15 7.24 5.16 10.37
CA ILE A 15 7.52 5.31 8.95
C ILE A 15 6.43 6.19 8.35
N VAL A 16 6.81 7.34 7.84
CA VAL A 16 5.90 8.25 7.14
C VAL A 16 5.74 7.77 5.71
N GLY A 17 4.52 7.74 5.21
CA GLY A 17 4.24 7.32 3.84
C GLY A 17 2.87 7.78 3.36
N CYS A 18 2.61 7.58 2.09
CA CYS A 18 1.32 7.90 1.48
C CYS A 18 0.93 6.84 0.46
N ARG A 19 -0.36 6.52 0.41
CA ARG A 19 -0.96 5.75 -0.68
C ARG A 19 -1.36 6.72 -1.80
N LEU A 20 -0.74 6.56 -2.94
CA LEU A 20 -0.99 7.36 -4.13
C LEU A 20 -1.96 6.61 -5.04
N VAL A 21 -3.08 7.23 -5.34
CA VAL A 21 -4.09 6.74 -6.29
C VAL A 21 -4.03 7.64 -7.52
N LEU A 22 -3.75 7.04 -8.68
CA LEU A 22 -3.59 7.76 -9.94
C LEU A 22 -4.86 7.62 -10.78
N ARG A 23 -5.25 8.67 -11.48
CA ARG A 23 -6.47 8.69 -12.31
C ARG A 23 -6.37 7.78 -13.54
N ASP A 24 -5.18 7.61 -14.06
CA ASP A 24 -4.86 6.90 -15.30
C ASP A 24 -4.11 5.58 -15.09
N SER A 25 -4.16 5.02 -13.87
CA SER A 25 -3.48 3.79 -13.50
C SER A 25 -4.41 2.76 -12.87
N SER A 26 -4.11 1.48 -13.07
CA SER A 26 -4.72 0.35 -12.36
C SER A 26 -3.91 -0.07 -11.12
N VAL A 27 -2.80 0.61 -10.87
CA VAL A 27 -1.90 0.35 -9.73
C VAL A 27 -1.99 1.51 -8.75
N GLU A 28 -2.20 1.18 -7.49
CA GLU A 28 -2.00 2.13 -6.40
C GLU A 28 -0.59 1.96 -5.85
N TRP A 29 0.01 3.04 -5.40
CA TRP A 29 1.39 3.05 -4.95
C TRP A 29 1.48 3.46 -3.49
N ILE A 30 2.14 2.64 -2.65
CA ILE A 30 2.59 3.10 -1.35
C ILE A 30 3.97 3.74 -1.56
N ALA A 31 4.07 5.03 -1.26
CA ALA A 31 5.32 5.80 -1.34
C ALA A 31 5.86 6.06 0.07
N LEU A 32 7.05 5.55 0.37
CA LEU A 32 7.73 5.68 1.65
C LEU A 32 9.03 6.46 1.45
N PRO A 33 9.09 7.74 1.79
CA PRO A 33 10.30 8.55 1.66
C PRO A 33 11.38 8.06 2.64
N ARG A 34 12.61 7.91 2.15
CA ARG A 34 13.75 7.44 2.93
C ARG A 34 14.48 8.55 3.68
N ASP A 35 14.32 9.79 3.20
CA ASP A 35 14.98 10.97 3.75
C ASP A 35 14.08 12.22 3.66
N ARG A 36 14.54 13.32 4.26
CA ARG A 36 13.81 14.59 4.27
C ARG A 36 13.59 15.17 2.88
N ALA A 37 14.53 14.98 1.96
CA ALA A 37 14.42 15.48 0.59
C ALA A 37 13.35 14.69 -0.20
N ALA A 38 13.28 13.37 -0.01
CA ALA A 38 12.22 12.54 -0.57
C ALA A 38 10.85 12.90 0.02
N TYR A 39 10.77 13.14 1.34
CA TYR A 39 9.55 13.62 1.99
C TYR A 39 9.09 14.97 1.41
N GLN A 40 10.00 15.90 1.18
CA GLN A 40 9.69 17.19 0.54
C GLN A 40 9.14 16.99 -0.89
N ARG A 41 9.70 16.05 -1.67
CA ARG A 41 9.16 15.72 -3.01
C ARG A 41 7.77 15.13 -2.94
N LEU A 42 7.51 14.21 -1.98
CA LEU A 42 6.20 13.62 -1.75
C LEU A 42 5.14 14.70 -1.41
N THR A 43 5.46 15.61 -0.50
CA THR A 43 4.53 16.69 -0.12
C THR A 43 4.25 17.64 -1.27
N ARG A 44 5.25 17.94 -2.11
CA ARG A 44 5.07 18.74 -3.34
C ARG A 44 4.16 18.02 -4.35
N LEU A 45 4.33 16.71 -4.53
CA LEU A 45 3.48 15.89 -5.39
C LEU A 45 2.01 15.94 -4.91
N LEU A 46 1.78 15.75 -3.62
CA LEU A 46 0.44 15.83 -3.02
C LEU A 46 -0.15 17.23 -3.16
N THR A 47 0.64 18.27 -2.98
CA THR A 47 0.22 19.67 -3.18
C THR A 47 -0.19 19.92 -4.63
N LEU A 48 0.57 19.38 -5.60
CA LEU A 48 0.22 19.46 -7.03
C LEU A 48 -1.14 18.82 -7.29
N GLY A 49 -1.37 17.59 -6.79
CA GLY A 49 -2.65 16.90 -6.98
C GLY A 49 -3.83 17.60 -6.31
N LYS A 50 -3.63 18.14 -5.10
CA LYS A 50 -4.67 18.91 -4.40
C LYS A 50 -5.02 20.23 -5.07
N ARG A 51 -4.03 20.90 -5.69
CA ARG A 51 -4.28 22.15 -6.42
C ARG A 51 -5.03 21.96 -7.73
N ARG A 52 -4.98 20.77 -8.32
CA ARG A 52 -5.75 20.42 -9.54
C ARG A 52 -7.19 20.07 -9.24
N ALA A 53 -7.45 19.56 -8.05
CA ALA A 53 -8.75 19.02 -7.64
C ALA A 53 -9.57 20.01 -6.81
N LYS A 54 -10.87 19.71 -6.66
CA LYS A 54 -11.74 20.42 -5.71
C LYS A 54 -11.26 20.16 -4.27
N LYS A 55 -11.66 21.03 -3.34
CA LYS A 55 -11.34 20.89 -1.92
C LYS A 55 -11.80 19.52 -1.39
N GLY A 56 -10.88 18.76 -0.82
CA GLY A 56 -11.11 17.39 -0.32
C GLY A 56 -10.53 16.31 -1.23
N ASP A 57 -10.36 16.56 -2.51
CA ASP A 57 -9.85 15.62 -3.50
C ASP A 57 -8.36 15.83 -3.81
N CYS A 58 -7.79 14.86 -4.55
CA CYS A 58 -6.42 14.90 -5.02
C CYS A 58 -6.35 14.20 -6.39
N GLU A 59 -5.88 14.90 -7.42
CA GLU A 59 -5.75 14.38 -8.79
C GLU A 59 -4.30 14.22 -9.19
N LEU A 60 -3.84 12.97 -9.24
CA LEU A 60 -2.51 12.58 -9.67
C LEU A 60 -2.59 11.66 -10.88
N TYR A 61 -1.58 11.74 -11.72
CA TYR A 61 -1.43 10.95 -12.95
C TYR A 61 -0.08 10.22 -12.96
N ALA A 62 0.03 9.14 -13.74
CA ALA A 62 1.25 8.36 -13.85
C ALA A 62 2.48 9.20 -14.23
N LYS A 63 2.30 10.22 -15.07
CA LYS A 63 3.37 11.16 -15.48
C LYS A 63 3.95 12.02 -14.34
N ASP A 64 3.21 12.19 -13.25
CA ASP A 64 3.64 13.00 -12.10
C ASP A 64 4.62 12.22 -11.19
N MET A 65 4.62 10.88 -11.29
CA MET A 65 5.40 10.01 -10.41
C MET A 65 6.92 10.11 -10.64
N PRO A 66 7.46 9.96 -11.87
CA PRO A 66 8.90 9.91 -12.08
C PRO A 66 9.68 11.10 -11.52
N PRO A 67 9.27 12.37 -11.70
CA PRO A 67 10.02 13.50 -11.16
C PRO A 67 9.97 13.58 -9.63
N ALA A 68 8.93 13.01 -9.01
CA ALA A 68 8.66 13.16 -7.57
C ALA A 68 9.25 12.02 -6.72
N CYS A 69 9.36 10.81 -7.26
CA CYS A 69 9.56 9.59 -6.45
C CYS A 69 11.03 9.22 -6.18
N LYS A 70 11.99 10.04 -6.59
CA LYS A 70 13.42 9.81 -6.30
C LYS A 70 13.65 9.72 -4.78
N GLY A 71 14.33 8.67 -4.32
CA GLY A 71 14.65 8.45 -2.90
C GLY A 71 13.49 7.89 -2.08
N MET A 72 12.44 7.37 -2.72
CA MET A 72 11.32 6.69 -2.07
C MET A 72 11.37 5.19 -2.31
N ILE A 73 10.93 4.42 -1.34
CA ILE A 73 10.50 3.04 -1.57
C ILE A 73 9.09 3.10 -2.13
N LEU A 74 8.86 2.43 -3.26
CA LEU A 74 7.58 2.37 -3.94
C LEU A 74 7.07 0.93 -3.93
N ILE A 75 5.89 0.72 -3.35
CA ILE A 75 5.24 -0.59 -3.33
C ILE A 75 3.99 -0.50 -4.20
N ALA A 76 4.01 -1.22 -5.32
CA ALA A 76 2.88 -1.32 -6.24
C ALA A 76 1.80 -2.23 -5.66
N LEU A 77 0.57 -1.76 -5.58
CA LEU A 77 -0.62 -2.52 -5.18
C LEU A 77 -1.57 -2.63 -6.38
N PRO A 78 -1.50 -3.70 -7.17
CA PRO A 78 -2.41 -3.92 -8.29
C PRO A 78 -3.86 -4.04 -7.81
N GLN A 79 -4.76 -3.20 -8.32
CA GLN A 79 -6.19 -3.20 -7.94
C GLN A 79 -7.03 -4.06 -8.87
N LYS A 80 -6.59 -4.25 -10.10
CA LYS A 80 -7.25 -5.03 -11.15
C LYS A 80 -6.44 -6.28 -11.49
N ARG A 81 -6.41 -6.65 -12.75
CA ARG A 81 -5.66 -7.81 -13.24
C ARG A 81 -4.15 -7.57 -13.14
N LEU A 82 -3.44 -8.47 -12.49
CA LEU A 82 -1.98 -8.41 -12.34
C LEU A 82 -1.23 -8.23 -13.67
N LYS A 83 -1.72 -8.86 -14.74
CA LYS A 83 -1.10 -8.76 -16.07
C LYS A 83 -1.07 -7.32 -16.60
N GLU A 84 -2.10 -6.52 -16.29
CA GLU A 84 -2.20 -5.12 -16.71
C GLU A 84 -1.26 -4.20 -15.93
N ALA A 85 -0.91 -4.59 -14.69
CA ALA A 85 -0.01 -3.83 -13.83
C ALA A 85 1.48 -4.02 -14.17
N VAL A 86 1.85 -5.16 -14.77
CA VAL A 86 3.27 -5.49 -15.03
C VAL A 86 4.00 -4.42 -15.84
N PRO A 87 3.48 -3.90 -16.97
CA PRO A 87 4.20 -2.88 -17.76
C PRO A 87 4.44 -1.59 -16.99
N GLU A 88 3.47 -1.17 -16.17
CA GLU A 88 3.58 0.04 -15.36
C GLU A 88 4.66 -0.13 -14.28
N ILE A 89 4.66 -1.26 -13.58
CA ILE A 89 5.66 -1.61 -12.57
C ILE A 89 7.05 -1.67 -13.20
N GLN A 90 7.19 -2.27 -14.40
CA GLN A 90 8.44 -2.30 -15.15
C GLN A 90 8.96 -0.90 -15.46
N ASN A 91 8.10 0.00 -15.93
CA ASN A 91 8.47 1.37 -16.24
C ASN A 91 8.98 2.10 -14.99
N MET A 92 8.28 1.98 -13.87
CA MET A 92 8.74 2.57 -12.60
C MET A 92 10.04 1.93 -12.11
N ARG A 93 10.22 0.63 -12.30
CA ARG A 93 11.46 -0.08 -11.95
C ARG A 93 12.66 0.40 -12.77
N ARG A 94 12.46 0.71 -14.05
CA ARG A 94 13.52 1.30 -14.91
C ARG A 94 13.91 2.71 -14.42
N CYS A 95 12.92 3.52 -14.01
CA CYS A 95 13.18 4.86 -13.46
C CYS A 95 13.87 4.80 -12.08
N PHE A 96 13.52 3.81 -11.25
CA PHE A 96 13.97 3.70 -9.86
C PHE A 96 14.48 2.28 -9.54
N PRO A 97 15.67 1.91 -10.02
CA PRO A 97 16.28 0.62 -9.70
C PRO A 97 16.38 0.43 -8.17
N ASN A 98 16.03 -0.78 -7.69
CA ASN A 98 16.09 -1.17 -6.27
C ASN A 98 15.17 -0.41 -5.30
N GLN A 99 14.22 0.39 -5.81
CA GLN A 99 13.27 1.14 -4.98
C GLN A 99 11.82 0.70 -5.21
N VAL A 100 11.55 -0.14 -6.21
CA VAL A 100 10.19 -0.57 -6.59
C VAL A 100 9.97 -2.03 -6.25
N PHE A 101 8.86 -2.31 -5.58
CA PHE A 101 8.44 -3.63 -5.14
C PHE A 101 7.00 -3.89 -5.58
N LEU A 102 6.64 -5.16 -5.78
CA LEU A 102 5.25 -5.58 -5.95
C LEU A 102 4.69 -6.00 -4.59
N GLY A 103 3.70 -5.28 -4.10
CA GLY A 103 3.00 -5.59 -2.86
C GLY A 103 1.94 -6.68 -3.08
N ALA A 104 2.00 -7.74 -2.29
CA ALA A 104 0.99 -8.79 -2.27
C ALA A 104 0.20 -8.72 -0.97
N ALA A 105 -1.12 -8.50 -1.06
CA ALA A 105 -2.02 -8.40 0.07
C ALA A 105 -3.09 -9.51 -0.02
N PRO A 106 -3.08 -10.52 0.86
CA PRO A 106 -4.10 -11.57 0.90
C PRO A 106 -5.50 -10.99 1.09
N ARG A 107 -6.48 -11.52 0.36
CA ARG A 107 -7.88 -11.05 0.33
C ARG A 107 -8.81 -11.87 1.20
N TYR A 108 -8.39 -13.07 1.60
CA TYR A 108 -9.17 -14.03 2.40
C TYR A 108 -10.50 -14.41 1.74
N ASP A 109 -10.43 -14.65 0.44
CA ASP A 109 -11.55 -15.11 -0.40
C ASP A 109 -11.45 -16.60 -0.77
N GLY A 110 -10.48 -17.32 -0.17
CA GLY A 110 -10.21 -18.73 -0.46
C GLY A 110 -9.21 -18.94 -1.60
N SER A 111 -8.90 -17.93 -2.40
CA SER A 111 -7.96 -18.00 -3.54
C SER A 111 -6.56 -17.47 -3.24
N ASP A 112 -6.26 -17.15 -2.00
CA ASP A 112 -5.05 -16.42 -1.60
C ASP A 112 -3.75 -17.08 -2.08
N GLN A 113 -3.64 -18.42 -2.03
CA GLN A 113 -2.42 -19.09 -2.46
C GLN A 113 -2.18 -18.94 -3.97
N ALA A 114 -3.24 -19.09 -4.77
CA ALA A 114 -3.18 -18.87 -6.22
C ALA A 114 -2.85 -17.40 -6.53
N TYR A 115 -3.47 -16.47 -5.80
CA TYR A 115 -3.17 -15.04 -5.91
C TYR A 115 -1.71 -14.71 -5.58
N LEU A 116 -1.17 -15.24 -4.48
CA LEU A 116 0.23 -15.01 -4.08
C LEU A 116 1.22 -15.62 -5.09
N THR A 117 0.91 -16.78 -5.66
CA THR A 117 1.70 -17.37 -6.75
C THR A 117 1.69 -16.47 -7.99
N ALA A 118 0.51 -15.99 -8.39
CA ALA A 118 0.38 -15.07 -9.51
C ALA A 118 1.12 -13.73 -9.25
N CYS A 119 1.11 -13.22 -8.00
CA CYS A 119 1.91 -12.06 -7.61
C CYS A 119 3.42 -12.34 -7.74
N SER A 120 3.88 -13.52 -7.35
CA SER A 120 5.28 -13.92 -7.49
C SER A 120 5.73 -13.96 -8.95
N GLU A 121 4.90 -14.54 -9.84
CA GLU A 121 5.16 -14.56 -11.29
C GLU A 121 5.17 -13.14 -11.89
N ALA A 122 4.20 -12.30 -11.50
CA ALA A 122 4.15 -10.91 -11.95
C ALA A 122 5.37 -10.11 -11.46
N ALA A 123 5.82 -10.34 -10.23
CA ALA A 123 7.02 -9.73 -9.65
C ALA A 123 8.29 -10.11 -10.44
N GLN A 124 8.42 -11.38 -10.83
CA GLN A 124 9.51 -11.84 -11.70
C GLN A 124 9.48 -11.15 -13.07
N LYS A 125 8.31 -11.15 -13.73
CA LYS A 125 8.13 -10.47 -15.04
C LYS A 125 8.42 -8.98 -14.96
N ALA A 126 8.01 -8.32 -13.87
CA ALA A 126 8.25 -6.89 -13.67
C ALA A 126 9.67 -6.56 -13.19
N CYS A 127 10.50 -7.56 -12.88
CA CYS A 127 11.80 -7.39 -12.22
C CYS A 127 11.70 -6.59 -10.91
N ALA A 128 10.53 -6.62 -10.25
CA ALA A 128 10.23 -5.91 -9.01
C ALA A 128 9.96 -6.94 -7.89
N PRO A 129 10.85 -7.08 -6.91
CA PRO A 129 10.69 -8.11 -5.88
C PRO A 129 9.35 -8.01 -5.15
N MET A 130 8.72 -9.17 -4.87
CA MET A 130 7.47 -9.21 -4.12
C MET A 130 7.72 -8.90 -2.64
N VAL A 131 6.87 -8.07 -2.03
CA VAL A 131 6.86 -7.76 -0.60
C VAL A 131 5.48 -8.07 0.00
N ALA A 132 5.48 -8.62 1.21
CA ALA A 132 4.24 -8.92 1.93
C ALA A 132 3.61 -7.63 2.48
N VAL A 133 2.32 -7.43 2.19
CA VAL A 133 1.56 -6.27 2.64
C VAL A 133 0.31 -6.74 3.36
N GLY A 134 0.00 -6.13 4.51
CA GLY A 134 -1.22 -6.39 5.26
C GLY A 134 -2.42 -5.59 4.76
N ASP A 135 -2.20 -4.54 4.01
CA ASP A 135 -3.20 -3.55 3.57
C ASP A 135 -4.18 -3.17 4.70
N VAL A 136 -3.61 -2.82 5.84
CA VAL A 136 -4.30 -2.68 7.12
C VAL A 136 -5.18 -1.42 7.14
N LEU A 137 -6.44 -1.59 7.55
CA LEU A 137 -7.38 -0.50 7.81
C LEU A 137 -7.76 -0.38 9.29
N MET A 138 -7.59 -1.44 10.07
CA MET A 138 -8.01 -1.47 11.47
C MET A 138 -6.99 -2.24 12.33
N HIS A 139 -6.92 -1.92 13.61
CA HIS A 139 -6.01 -2.62 14.52
C HIS A 139 -6.55 -3.98 15.00
N ARG A 140 -7.88 -4.17 15.05
CA ARG A 140 -8.56 -5.41 15.47
C ARG A 140 -9.79 -5.67 14.60
N ALA A 141 -10.18 -6.95 14.47
CA ALA A 141 -11.32 -7.37 13.68
C ALA A 141 -12.65 -6.74 14.13
N CYS A 142 -12.84 -6.54 15.45
CA CYS A 142 -14.05 -5.90 16.01
C CYS A 142 -14.25 -4.43 15.54
N ARG A 143 -13.22 -3.80 14.96
CA ARG A 143 -13.32 -2.43 14.41
C ARG A 143 -13.84 -2.36 12.98
N ARG A 144 -14.23 -3.50 12.39
CA ARG A 144 -14.82 -3.54 11.05
C ARG A 144 -16.05 -2.65 10.96
N GLN A 145 -16.95 -2.72 11.95
CA GLN A 145 -18.16 -1.88 11.96
C GLN A 145 -17.85 -0.39 11.89
N LEU A 146 -16.83 0.06 12.63
CA LEU A 146 -16.36 1.45 12.54
C LEU A 146 -15.83 1.79 11.15
N ALA A 147 -15.09 0.88 10.50
CA ALA A 147 -14.61 1.10 9.14
C ALA A 147 -15.75 1.21 8.12
N ASP A 148 -16.81 0.41 8.29
CA ASP A 148 -18.01 0.49 7.46
C ASP A 148 -18.75 1.82 7.67
N VAL A 149 -18.88 2.31 8.91
CA VAL A 149 -19.45 3.64 9.21
C VAL A 149 -18.61 4.76 8.57
N LEU A 150 -17.29 4.71 8.67
CA LEU A 150 -16.40 5.69 8.02
C LEU A 150 -16.54 5.67 6.49
N THR A 151 -16.77 4.49 5.90
CA THR A 151 -17.08 4.36 4.48
C THR A 151 -18.40 5.05 4.14
N CYS A 152 -19.45 4.84 4.94
CA CYS A 152 -20.75 5.50 4.76
C CYS A 152 -20.62 7.03 4.83
N MET A 153 -19.87 7.53 5.81
CA MET A 153 -19.63 8.99 5.94
C MET A 153 -18.92 9.56 4.70
N ARG A 154 -17.90 8.87 4.16
CA ARG A 154 -17.18 9.30 2.98
C ARG A 154 -18.03 9.29 1.72
N GLU A 155 -18.90 8.28 1.59
CA GLU A 155 -19.78 8.11 0.42
C GLU A 155 -21.12 8.84 0.56
N HIS A 156 -21.35 9.54 1.69
CA HIS A 156 -22.61 10.23 2.01
C HIS A 156 -23.84 9.32 1.92
N ILE A 157 -23.74 8.10 2.46
CA ILE A 157 -24.83 7.09 2.50
C ILE A 157 -25.06 6.62 3.92
N THR A 158 -26.22 5.96 4.15
CA THR A 158 -26.53 5.29 5.43
C THR A 158 -25.93 3.89 5.49
N ILE A 159 -25.87 3.30 6.69
CA ILE A 159 -25.33 1.94 6.87
C ILE A 159 -26.16 0.89 6.11
N ASP A 160 -27.46 1.10 5.98
CA ASP A 160 -28.37 0.19 5.26
C ASP A 160 -28.13 0.24 3.74
N GLN A 161 -27.55 1.32 3.25
CA GLN A 161 -27.24 1.54 1.84
C GLN A 161 -25.81 1.12 1.46
N ILE A 162 -24.99 0.66 2.41
CA ILE A 162 -23.58 0.37 2.18
C ILE A 162 -23.38 -0.73 1.13
N GLY A 163 -24.19 -1.79 1.17
CA GLY A 163 -24.17 -2.88 0.19
C GLY A 163 -22.75 -3.45 -0.04
N THR A 164 -22.36 -3.55 -1.30
CA THR A 164 -21.03 -4.07 -1.71
C THR A 164 -19.85 -3.15 -1.40
N ARG A 165 -20.08 -1.93 -0.88
CA ARG A 165 -19.04 -1.01 -0.41
C ARG A 165 -18.54 -1.40 0.98
N ALA A 166 -19.29 -2.24 1.72
CA ALA A 166 -18.83 -2.82 2.98
C ALA A 166 -17.58 -3.68 2.75
N LEU A 167 -16.70 -3.71 3.75
CA LEU A 167 -15.55 -4.62 3.69
C LEU A 167 -16.04 -6.08 3.62
N PRO A 168 -15.51 -6.91 2.71
CA PRO A 168 -15.94 -8.30 2.57
C PRO A 168 -15.69 -9.14 3.84
N ASN A 169 -14.65 -8.78 4.60
CA ASN A 169 -14.27 -9.43 5.85
C ASN A 169 -13.55 -8.46 6.80
N ALA A 170 -13.18 -8.93 7.98
CA ALA A 170 -12.45 -8.15 8.99
C ALA A 170 -10.93 -8.40 8.97
N GLU A 171 -10.39 -8.92 7.87
CA GLU A 171 -9.00 -9.39 7.81
C GLU A 171 -7.97 -8.30 7.47
N ARG A 172 -8.42 -7.11 7.05
CA ARG A 172 -7.55 -5.93 6.87
C ARG A 172 -7.17 -5.31 8.22
N ARG A 173 -6.71 -6.13 9.14
CA ARG A 173 -6.29 -5.78 10.50
C ARG A 173 -4.80 -6.04 10.70
N ILE A 174 -4.23 -5.45 11.74
CA ILE A 174 -2.84 -5.73 12.13
C ILE A 174 -2.71 -7.24 12.47
N LYS A 175 -1.67 -7.85 11.93
CA LYS A 175 -1.33 -9.26 12.14
C LYS A 175 0.05 -9.39 12.77
N THR A 176 0.22 -10.45 13.57
CA THR A 176 1.54 -10.79 14.10
C THR A 176 2.47 -11.29 13.00
N GLY A 177 3.79 -11.20 13.20
CA GLY A 177 4.78 -11.76 12.27
C GLY A 177 4.56 -13.24 12.00
N GLN A 178 4.15 -14.03 13.01
CA GLN A 178 3.82 -15.44 12.85
C GLN A 178 2.61 -15.65 11.91
N ASN A 179 1.57 -14.82 12.04
CA ASN A 179 0.41 -14.89 11.16
C ASN A 179 0.80 -14.52 9.72
N MET A 180 1.63 -13.50 9.53
CA MET A 180 2.15 -13.14 8.21
C MET A 180 3.01 -14.26 7.63
N ALA A 181 3.90 -14.87 8.40
CA ALA A 181 4.71 -16.00 7.95
C ALA A 181 3.84 -17.21 7.53
N ARG A 182 2.76 -17.50 8.28
CA ARG A 182 1.81 -18.57 7.93
C ARG A 182 1.08 -18.28 6.60
N LEU A 183 0.63 -17.05 6.39
CA LEU A 183 -0.05 -16.64 5.15
C LEU A 183 0.87 -16.74 3.94
N PHE A 184 2.10 -16.30 4.09
CA PHE A 184 3.12 -16.31 3.05
C PHE A 184 4.06 -17.52 3.13
N ARG A 185 3.60 -18.67 3.65
CA ARG A 185 4.46 -19.86 3.90
C ARG A 185 5.25 -20.32 2.68
N ASN A 186 4.66 -20.19 1.46
CA ASN A 186 5.32 -20.53 0.21
C ASN A 186 6.14 -19.37 -0.37
N HIS A 187 6.11 -18.19 0.26
CA HIS A 187 6.74 -16.94 -0.21
C HIS A 187 7.40 -16.17 0.94
N LEU A 188 8.10 -16.86 1.86
CA LEU A 188 8.72 -16.28 3.06
C LEU A 188 9.70 -15.13 2.74
N GLY A 189 10.33 -15.15 1.57
CA GLY A 189 11.16 -14.05 1.08
C GLY A 189 10.42 -12.71 1.01
N ALA A 190 9.12 -12.72 0.72
CA ALA A 190 8.31 -11.50 0.70
C ALA A 190 8.10 -10.92 2.10
N VAL A 191 8.00 -11.76 3.13
CA VAL A 191 7.92 -11.31 4.53
C VAL A 191 9.26 -10.78 5.02
N ARG A 192 10.36 -11.48 4.74
CA ARG A 192 11.71 -11.03 5.13
C ARG A 192 12.04 -9.66 4.54
N ARG A 193 11.61 -9.39 3.32
CA ARG A 193 11.83 -8.12 2.62
C ARG A 193 11.16 -6.91 3.29
N THR A 194 10.22 -7.12 4.20
CA THR A 194 9.64 -6.03 4.99
C THR A 194 10.60 -5.46 6.05
N LEU A 195 11.73 -6.14 6.28
CA LEU A 195 12.75 -5.72 7.25
C LEU A 195 13.92 -4.96 6.58
N GLU A 196 13.98 -4.94 5.24
CA GLU A 196 14.97 -4.21 4.44
C GLU A 196 14.58 -2.73 4.30
#